data_4a048b7e63c85564a792502dd0aa62a5
#
_entry.id   4a048b7e63c85564a792502dd0aa62a5
#
_cell.length_a   1.000
_cell.length_b   1.000
_cell.length_c   1.000
_cell.angle_alpha   90.00
_cell.angle_beta   90.00
_cell.angle_gamma   90.00
#
_symmetry.space_group_name_H-M   'P 1'
#
loop_
_entity.id
_entity.type
_entity.pdbx_description
1 polymer ?
#
loop_
_entity_poly.entity_id
_entity_poly.type
_entity_poly.pdbx_seq_one_letter_code
_entity_poly.pdbx_strand_id
1 'polypeptide(L)'
;AVARILGDMRLDHETLMAAVLHDVIEDTPVTKDDLAEQFGNAVAELVSGVSKLDKLKFRDRKEAQVENFRKMMMAMTQDIRVILIKLADRLHNMRTLDHMRPAKRRRIANETLEIYAPIANRLGLNDLFRELQELSFRNKYPLRYEVLSKAIRSARGNRREVVGKILASIEERLPQWGIVAEVQGREKHLYGIYRKMVEKHLSFSQVLDIYGFRVIVKDVPSCYLALGALHSMYK
;
A
#
# COMPACT_ATOMS: atom_id res chain seq x y z
N ALA A 1 -14.69 -9.73 -5.40
CA ALA A 1 -13.42 -9.52 -4.67
C ALA A 1 -13.07 -8.02 -4.61
N VAL A 2 -12.98 -7.31 -5.75
CA VAL A 2 -12.64 -5.87 -5.83
C VAL A 2 -13.62 -5.03 -5.03
N ALA A 3 -14.92 -5.20 -5.22
CA ALA A 3 -15.96 -4.48 -4.46
C ALA A 3 -15.86 -4.69 -2.94
N ARG A 4 -15.39 -5.87 -2.47
CA ARG A 4 -15.17 -6.09 -1.04
C ARG A 4 -14.03 -5.24 -0.50
N ILE A 5 -12.92 -5.11 -1.23
CA ILE A 5 -11.79 -4.24 -0.83
C ILE A 5 -12.26 -2.80 -0.69
N LEU A 6 -13.08 -2.33 -1.63
CA LEU A 6 -13.63 -0.96 -1.61
C LEU A 6 -14.71 -0.79 -0.53
N GLY A 7 -15.50 -1.84 -0.24
CA GLY A 7 -16.45 -1.86 0.86
C GLY A 7 -15.76 -1.75 2.24
N ASP A 8 -14.64 -2.45 2.42
CA ASP A 8 -13.80 -2.34 3.64
C ASP A 8 -13.23 -0.90 3.79
N MET A 9 -13.04 -0.18 2.67
CA MET A 9 -12.66 1.24 2.64
C MET A 9 -13.85 2.19 2.82
N ARG A 10 -15.08 1.67 2.96
CA ARG A 10 -16.34 2.43 3.14
C ARG A 10 -16.66 3.39 1.98
N LEU A 11 -16.44 2.96 0.75
CA LEU A 11 -16.80 3.75 -0.42
C LEU A 11 -18.30 3.65 -0.72
N ASP A 12 -18.79 4.60 -1.52
CA ASP A 12 -20.19 4.73 -1.90
C ASP A 12 -20.69 3.58 -2.79
N HIS A 13 -22.03 3.46 -2.90
CA HIS A 13 -22.65 2.36 -3.64
C HIS A 13 -22.37 2.39 -5.15
N GLU A 14 -22.25 3.57 -5.76
CA GLU A 14 -21.91 3.69 -7.19
C GLU A 14 -20.52 3.13 -7.47
N THR A 15 -19.55 3.44 -6.59
CA THR A 15 -18.19 2.87 -6.65
C THR A 15 -18.20 1.35 -6.51
N LEU A 16 -19.03 0.81 -5.61
CA LEU A 16 -19.15 -0.63 -5.41
C LEU A 16 -19.79 -1.32 -6.63
N MET A 17 -20.83 -0.72 -7.22
CA MET A 17 -21.43 -1.21 -8.47
C MET A 17 -20.43 -1.18 -9.62
N ALA A 18 -19.73 -0.06 -9.81
CA ALA A 18 -18.69 0.07 -10.82
C ALA A 18 -17.55 -0.94 -10.61
N ALA A 19 -17.19 -1.25 -9.37
CA ALA A 19 -16.18 -2.26 -9.06
C ALA A 19 -16.62 -3.70 -9.39
N VAL A 20 -17.91 -3.99 -9.36
CA VAL A 20 -18.45 -5.28 -9.82
C VAL A 20 -18.41 -5.36 -11.35
N LEU A 21 -18.66 -4.26 -12.02
CA LEU A 21 -18.82 -4.15 -13.48
C LEU A 21 -17.52 -3.73 -14.20
N HIS A 22 -16.39 -3.56 -13.51
CA HIS A 22 -15.21 -2.86 -14.01
C HIS A 22 -14.61 -3.44 -15.31
N ASP A 23 -14.74 -4.75 -15.53
CA ASP A 23 -14.23 -5.43 -16.74
C ASP A 23 -15.32 -5.64 -17.83
N VAL A 24 -16.58 -5.30 -17.55
CA VAL A 24 -17.71 -5.62 -18.47
C VAL A 24 -17.52 -5.02 -19.86
N ILE A 25 -17.05 -3.78 -19.98
CA ILE A 25 -16.81 -3.13 -21.29
C ILE A 25 -15.63 -3.77 -22.05
N GLU A 26 -14.70 -4.43 -21.35
CA GLU A 26 -13.53 -5.07 -21.97
C GLU A 26 -13.80 -6.51 -22.39
N ASP A 27 -14.52 -7.24 -21.55
CA ASP A 27 -14.72 -8.68 -21.70
C ASP A 27 -16.03 -9.05 -22.43
N THR A 28 -16.94 -8.08 -22.64
CA THR A 28 -18.24 -8.31 -23.24
C THR A 28 -18.58 -7.25 -24.31
N PRO A 29 -19.60 -7.48 -25.16
CA PRO A 29 -20.08 -6.49 -26.12
C PRO A 29 -20.91 -5.35 -25.49
N VAL A 30 -21.09 -5.34 -24.17
CA VAL A 30 -21.85 -4.29 -23.44
C VAL A 30 -21.17 -2.94 -23.61
N THR A 31 -21.95 -1.95 -24.02
CA THR A 31 -21.48 -0.59 -24.23
C THR A 31 -21.62 0.28 -22.99
N LYS A 32 -20.98 1.46 -23.00
CA LYS A 32 -21.17 2.46 -21.95
C LYS A 32 -22.63 2.91 -21.84
N ASP A 33 -23.33 3.03 -22.97
CA ASP A 33 -24.72 3.49 -23.02
C ASP A 33 -25.65 2.45 -22.40
N ASP A 34 -25.42 1.15 -22.65
CA ASP A 34 -26.16 0.06 -21.99
C ASP A 34 -25.98 0.10 -20.47
N LEU A 35 -24.76 0.40 -20.00
CA LEU A 35 -24.51 0.55 -18.57
C LEU A 35 -25.20 1.79 -17.99
N ALA A 36 -25.24 2.89 -18.74
CA ALA A 36 -25.89 4.11 -18.31
C ALA A 36 -27.42 3.92 -18.18
N GLU A 37 -28.04 3.17 -19.10
CA GLU A 37 -29.46 2.84 -19.06
C GLU A 37 -29.82 1.96 -17.84
N GLN A 38 -28.97 0.96 -17.53
CA GLN A 38 -29.26 -0.01 -16.47
C GLN A 38 -28.83 0.42 -15.07
N PHE A 39 -27.69 1.11 -14.96
CA PHE A 39 -27.03 1.41 -13.68
C PHE A 39 -26.83 2.91 -13.44
N GLY A 40 -27.22 3.75 -14.40
CA GLY A 40 -27.06 5.20 -14.31
C GLY A 40 -25.72 5.71 -14.83
N ASN A 41 -25.69 6.99 -15.19
CA ASN A 41 -24.54 7.65 -15.82
C ASN A 41 -23.29 7.62 -14.94
N ALA A 42 -23.42 7.79 -13.62
CA ALA A 42 -22.27 7.81 -12.72
C ALA A 42 -21.50 6.49 -12.73
N VAL A 43 -22.21 5.36 -12.68
CA VAL A 43 -21.59 4.00 -12.77
C VAL A 43 -20.96 3.78 -14.13
N ALA A 44 -21.65 4.15 -15.22
CA ALA A 44 -21.14 3.99 -16.58
C ALA A 44 -19.86 4.81 -16.84
N GLU A 45 -19.78 6.05 -16.30
CA GLU A 45 -18.58 6.88 -16.38
C GLU A 45 -17.40 6.27 -15.60
N LEU A 46 -17.66 5.75 -14.40
CA LEU A 46 -16.62 5.09 -13.59
C LEU A 46 -16.05 3.86 -14.31
N VAL A 47 -16.92 2.96 -14.81
CA VAL A 47 -16.51 1.74 -15.55
C VAL A 47 -15.75 2.12 -16.81
N SER A 48 -16.25 3.08 -17.60
CA SER A 48 -15.56 3.58 -18.79
C SER A 48 -14.20 4.19 -18.46
N GLY A 49 -14.09 4.92 -17.35
CA GLY A 49 -12.84 5.49 -16.85
C GLY A 49 -11.80 4.41 -16.51
N VAL A 50 -12.20 3.34 -15.83
CA VAL A 50 -11.35 2.20 -15.50
C VAL A 50 -10.86 1.51 -16.76
N SER A 51 -11.76 1.17 -17.70
CA SER A 51 -11.44 0.53 -18.99
C SER A 51 -10.49 1.36 -19.86
N LYS A 52 -10.64 2.69 -19.88
CA LYS A 52 -9.69 3.58 -20.59
C LYS A 52 -8.27 3.50 -20.02
N LEU A 53 -8.12 3.31 -18.71
CA LEU A 53 -6.80 3.13 -18.09
C LEU A 53 -6.14 1.81 -18.51
N ASP A 54 -6.89 0.75 -18.75
CA ASP A 54 -6.37 -0.57 -19.13
C ASP A 54 -5.91 -0.66 -20.59
N LYS A 55 -6.55 0.07 -21.49
CA LYS A 55 -6.20 0.11 -22.92
C LYS A 55 -4.87 0.76 -23.24
N LEU A 56 -4.16 1.30 -22.23
CA LEU A 56 -2.89 1.96 -22.40
C LEU A 56 -1.75 0.94 -22.60
N LYS A 57 -1.52 0.53 -23.85
CA LYS A 57 -0.37 -0.34 -24.23
C LYS A 57 0.86 0.52 -24.50
N PHE A 58 2.00 0.14 -23.94
CA PHE A 58 3.25 0.92 -24.00
C PHE A 58 4.30 0.24 -24.87
N ARG A 59 4.94 1.03 -25.73
CA ARG A 59 6.02 0.58 -26.62
C ARG A 59 7.40 0.66 -25.97
N ASP A 60 7.64 1.57 -25.04
CA ASP A 60 8.96 1.73 -24.43
C ASP A 60 8.89 1.89 -22.89
N ARG A 61 9.89 1.32 -22.16
CA ARG A 61 9.77 1.06 -20.72
C ARG A 61 9.82 2.32 -19.83
N LYS A 62 10.61 3.33 -20.21
CA LYS A 62 10.78 4.55 -19.39
C LYS A 62 9.77 5.63 -19.74
N GLU A 63 9.51 5.86 -21.01
CA GLU A 63 8.48 6.79 -21.48
C GLU A 63 7.08 6.32 -21.08
N ALA A 64 6.86 5.00 -21.12
CA ALA A 64 5.64 4.34 -20.66
C ALA A 64 5.30 4.63 -19.19
N GLN A 65 6.29 4.68 -18.30
CA GLN A 65 6.04 4.95 -16.89
C GLN A 65 5.58 6.38 -16.65
N VAL A 66 6.21 7.36 -17.31
CA VAL A 66 5.84 8.77 -17.18
C VAL A 66 4.45 9.03 -17.77
N GLU A 67 4.16 8.45 -18.92
CA GLU A 67 2.87 8.62 -19.59
C GLU A 67 1.74 7.87 -18.84
N ASN A 68 1.99 6.69 -18.29
CA ASN A 68 1.07 6.00 -17.38
C ASN A 68 0.72 6.84 -16.17
N PHE A 69 1.76 7.35 -15.51
CA PHE A 69 1.56 8.20 -14.36
C PHE A 69 0.76 9.46 -14.70
N ARG A 70 1.09 10.11 -15.83
CA ARG A 70 0.36 11.28 -16.32
C ARG A 70 -1.12 10.97 -16.59
N LYS A 71 -1.42 9.87 -17.29
CA LYS A 71 -2.80 9.48 -17.63
C LYS A 71 -3.59 9.06 -16.40
N MET A 72 -2.96 8.37 -15.46
CA MET A 72 -3.58 8.08 -14.17
C MET A 72 -3.86 9.37 -13.39
N MET A 73 -2.95 10.34 -13.41
CA MET A 73 -3.20 11.67 -12.83
C MET A 73 -4.35 12.39 -13.54
N MET A 74 -4.45 12.33 -14.86
CA MET A 74 -5.57 12.92 -15.61
C MET A 74 -6.91 12.24 -15.29
N ALA A 75 -6.94 10.91 -15.15
CA ALA A 75 -8.16 10.21 -14.72
C ALA A 75 -8.59 10.63 -13.29
N MET A 76 -7.62 10.84 -12.38
CA MET A 76 -7.89 11.34 -11.02
C MET A 76 -8.49 12.75 -11.01
N THR A 77 -8.20 13.60 -12.01
CA THR A 77 -8.80 14.94 -12.10
C THR A 77 -10.27 14.91 -12.50
N GLN A 78 -10.73 13.84 -13.16
CA GLN A 78 -12.13 13.64 -13.50
C GLN A 78 -12.91 13.04 -12.34
N ASP A 79 -12.48 11.86 -11.86
CA ASP A 79 -13.07 11.22 -10.68
C ASP A 79 -12.03 10.30 -10.01
N ILE A 80 -11.71 10.60 -8.76
CA ILE A 80 -10.74 9.83 -7.97
C ILE A 80 -11.18 8.38 -7.77
N ARG A 81 -12.47 8.09 -7.80
CA ARG A 81 -13.02 6.74 -7.62
C ARG A 81 -12.51 5.76 -8.68
N VAL A 82 -12.24 6.23 -9.90
CA VAL A 82 -11.64 5.42 -10.98
C VAL A 82 -10.31 4.82 -10.56
N ILE A 83 -9.43 5.61 -9.93
CA ILE A 83 -8.12 5.09 -9.48
C ILE A 83 -8.26 4.20 -8.25
N LEU A 84 -9.24 4.45 -7.38
CA LEU A 84 -9.49 3.60 -6.22
C LEU A 84 -9.96 2.20 -6.66
N ILE A 85 -10.85 2.11 -7.65
CA ILE A 85 -11.28 0.85 -8.27
C ILE A 85 -10.07 0.14 -8.86
N LYS A 86 -9.23 0.85 -9.63
CA LYS A 86 -8.04 0.25 -10.27
C LYS A 86 -6.99 -0.22 -9.28
N LEU A 87 -6.80 0.50 -8.16
CA LEU A 87 -5.91 0.06 -7.09
C LEU A 87 -6.44 -1.18 -6.37
N ALA A 88 -7.76 -1.27 -6.14
CA ALA A 88 -8.39 -2.44 -5.54
C ALA A 88 -8.34 -3.67 -6.47
N ASP A 89 -8.55 -3.47 -7.78
CA ASP A 89 -8.35 -4.50 -8.79
C ASP A 89 -6.89 -4.98 -8.81
N ARG A 90 -5.93 -4.06 -8.85
CA ARG A 90 -4.49 -4.41 -8.80
C ARG A 90 -4.15 -5.19 -7.52
N LEU A 91 -4.69 -4.81 -6.37
CA LEU A 91 -4.47 -5.54 -5.14
C LEU A 91 -5.05 -6.95 -5.20
N HIS A 92 -6.26 -7.11 -5.72
CA HIS A 92 -6.86 -8.43 -5.93
C HIS A 92 -6.00 -9.30 -6.87
N ASN A 93 -5.57 -8.74 -8.00
CA ASN A 93 -4.69 -9.41 -8.95
C ASN A 93 -3.35 -9.81 -8.30
N MET A 94 -2.77 -8.99 -7.44
CA MET A 94 -1.56 -9.30 -6.71
C MET A 94 -1.74 -10.44 -5.71
N ARG A 95 -2.91 -10.54 -5.05
CA ARG A 95 -3.24 -11.64 -4.12
C ARG A 95 -3.40 -12.99 -4.83
N THR A 96 -3.76 -12.97 -6.12
CA THR A 96 -4.05 -14.17 -6.93
C THR A 96 -2.97 -14.50 -7.96
N LEU A 97 -1.79 -13.87 -7.89
CA LEU A 97 -0.71 -14.06 -8.87
C LEU A 97 -0.10 -15.47 -8.92
N ASP A 98 -0.27 -16.26 -7.88
CA ASP A 98 0.41 -17.57 -7.74
C ASP A 98 0.07 -18.55 -8.88
N HIS A 99 -1.05 -18.39 -9.55
CA HIS A 99 -1.47 -19.20 -10.71
C HIS A 99 -0.78 -18.83 -12.03
N MET A 100 -0.03 -17.72 -12.05
CA MET A 100 0.62 -17.24 -13.27
C MET A 100 2.06 -17.73 -13.40
N ARG A 101 2.56 -17.81 -14.66
CA ARG A 101 3.97 -18.15 -14.94
C ARG A 101 4.92 -17.14 -14.27
N PRO A 102 6.10 -17.58 -13.78
CA PRO A 102 7.03 -16.73 -13.03
C PRO A 102 7.45 -15.43 -13.74
N ALA A 103 7.65 -15.49 -15.05
CA ALA A 103 8.00 -14.30 -15.84
C ALA A 103 6.88 -13.24 -15.83
N LYS A 104 5.61 -13.67 -15.96
CA LYS A 104 4.44 -12.77 -15.91
C LYS A 104 4.26 -12.20 -14.50
N ARG A 105 4.42 -13.02 -13.45
CA ARG A 105 4.40 -12.56 -12.04
C ARG A 105 5.40 -11.46 -11.78
N ARG A 106 6.67 -11.65 -12.20
CA ARG A 106 7.74 -10.65 -12.03
C ARG A 106 7.42 -9.34 -12.74
N ARG A 107 6.86 -9.40 -13.96
CA ARG A 107 6.47 -8.21 -14.73
C ARG A 107 5.39 -7.42 -14.01
N ILE A 108 4.30 -8.09 -13.58
CA ILE A 108 3.18 -7.46 -12.86
C ILE A 108 3.66 -6.90 -11.51
N ALA A 109 4.49 -7.64 -10.78
CA ALA A 109 5.05 -7.18 -9.51
C ALA A 109 5.94 -5.94 -9.69
N ASN A 110 6.75 -5.89 -10.77
CA ASN A 110 7.56 -4.71 -11.09
C ASN A 110 6.70 -3.49 -11.39
N GLU A 111 5.73 -3.63 -12.26
CA GLU A 111 4.77 -2.57 -12.60
C GLU A 111 4.03 -2.06 -11.35
N THR A 112 3.63 -2.98 -10.48
CA THR A 112 2.96 -2.63 -9.22
C THR A 112 3.86 -1.81 -8.29
N LEU A 113 5.14 -2.16 -8.15
CA LEU A 113 6.11 -1.40 -7.36
C LEU A 113 6.42 -0.02 -7.93
N GLU A 114 6.46 0.08 -9.26
CA GLU A 114 6.90 1.29 -9.96
C GLU A 114 5.77 2.31 -10.16
N ILE A 115 4.52 1.85 -10.26
CA ILE A 115 3.37 2.71 -10.58
C ILE A 115 2.32 2.70 -9.45
N TYR A 116 1.72 1.55 -9.18
CA TYR A 116 0.52 1.48 -8.31
C TYR A 116 0.83 1.75 -6.84
N ALA A 117 1.91 1.17 -6.31
CA ALA A 117 2.30 1.39 -4.92
C ALA A 117 2.63 2.87 -4.63
N PRO A 118 3.42 3.59 -5.45
CA PRO A 118 3.62 5.02 -5.27
C PRO A 118 2.33 5.86 -5.29
N ILE A 119 1.36 5.50 -6.13
CA ILE A 119 0.06 6.18 -6.19
C ILE A 119 -0.71 5.94 -4.89
N ALA A 120 -0.83 4.69 -4.45
CA ALA A 120 -1.47 4.36 -3.18
C ALA A 120 -0.85 5.12 -2.00
N ASN A 121 0.48 5.26 -1.99
CA ASN A 121 1.19 6.03 -0.97
C ASN A 121 0.85 7.52 -1.00
N ARG A 122 0.80 8.13 -2.19
CA ARG A 122 0.46 9.56 -2.35
C ARG A 122 -0.99 9.87 -1.98
N LEU A 123 -1.90 8.91 -2.19
CA LEU A 123 -3.29 9.01 -1.77
C LEU A 123 -3.48 8.74 -0.26
N GLY A 124 -2.41 8.43 0.47
CA GLY A 124 -2.49 8.13 1.91
C GLY A 124 -3.06 6.74 2.23
N LEU A 125 -3.27 5.87 1.22
CA LEU A 125 -3.79 4.52 1.37
C LEU A 125 -2.71 3.57 1.90
N ASN A 126 -2.27 3.82 3.14
CA ASN A 126 -1.07 3.20 3.70
C ASN A 126 -1.13 1.67 3.76
N ASP A 127 -2.27 1.09 4.11
CA ASP A 127 -2.40 -0.36 4.24
C ASP A 127 -2.35 -1.03 2.85
N LEU A 128 -3.05 -0.46 1.88
CA LEU A 128 -3.02 -0.90 0.49
C LEU A 128 -1.62 -0.76 -0.11
N PHE A 129 -0.95 0.38 0.12
CA PHE A 129 0.44 0.60 -0.29
C PHE A 129 1.39 -0.48 0.25
N ARG A 130 1.29 -0.78 1.54
CA ARG A 130 2.14 -1.78 2.20
C ARG A 130 1.89 -3.17 1.65
N GLU A 131 0.63 -3.55 1.48
CA GLU A 131 0.27 -4.87 0.96
C GLU A 131 0.72 -5.03 -0.49
N LEU A 132 0.53 -4.00 -1.35
CA LEU A 132 1.05 -4.00 -2.71
C LEU A 132 2.56 -4.17 -2.75
N GLN A 133 3.31 -3.49 -1.88
CA GLN A 133 4.76 -3.63 -1.79
C GLN A 133 5.19 -5.04 -1.35
N GLU A 134 4.54 -5.61 -0.33
CA GLU A 134 4.87 -6.92 0.21
C GLU A 134 4.61 -8.03 -0.80
N LEU A 135 3.44 -8.04 -1.43
CA LEU A 135 3.08 -8.99 -2.48
C LEU A 135 3.99 -8.87 -3.70
N SER A 136 4.35 -7.64 -4.07
CA SER A 136 5.28 -7.40 -5.18
C SER A 136 6.68 -7.88 -4.85
N PHE A 137 7.17 -7.64 -3.65
CA PHE A 137 8.49 -8.10 -3.21
C PHE A 137 8.57 -9.63 -3.26
N ARG A 138 7.56 -10.32 -2.72
CA ARG A 138 7.45 -11.78 -2.74
C ARG A 138 7.50 -12.33 -4.18
N ASN A 139 6.81 -11.70 -5.13
CA ASN A 139 6.72 -12.17 -6.50
C ASN A 139 7.91 -11.75 -7.38
N LYS A 140 8.53 -10.61 -7.09
CA LYS A 140 9.70 -10.10 -7.85
C LYS A 140 11.01 -10.78 -7.41
N TYR A 141 11.19 -10.96 -6.09
CA TYR A 141 12.41 -11.49 -5.48
C TYR A 141 12.12 -12.62 -4.47
N PRO A 142 11.55 -13.76 -4.89
CA PRO A 142 11.04 -14.79 -3.97
C PRO A 142 12.10 -15.33 -3.02
N LEU A 143 13.33 -15.60 -3.49
CA LEU A 143 14.43 -16.08 -2.65
C LEU A 143 14.84 -15.04 -1.59
N ARG A 144 14.92 -13.77 -1.97
CA ARG A 144 15.25 -12.68 -1.04
C ARG A 144 14.16 -12.51 0.02
N TYR A 145 12.89 -12.58 -0.41
CA TYR A 145 11.74 -12.55 0.49
C TYR A 145 11.80 -13.69 1.51
N GLU A 146 12.06 -14.91 1.06
CA GLU A 146 12.11 -16.09 1.93
C GLU A 146 13.26 -15.98 2.97
N VAL A 147 14.47 -15.62 2.52
CA VAL A 147 15.63 -15.44 3.40
C VAL A 147 15.37 -14.37 4.45
N LEU A 148 14.86 -13.19 4.04
CA LEU A 148 14.56 -12.11 4.98
C LEU A 148 13.42 -12.47 5.92
N SER A 149 12.38 -13.15 5.44
CA SER A 149 11.29 -13.65 6.29
C SER A 149 11.78 -14.59 7.38
N LYS A 150 12.67 -15.53 7.03
CA LYS A 150 13.29 -16.45 7.99
C LYS A 150 14.16 -15.69 9.00
N ALA A 151 14.99 -14.78 8.54
CA ALA A 151 15.87 -13.98 9.40
C ALA A 151 15.09 -13.15 10.42
N ILE A 152 14.00 -12.49 9.97
CA ILE A 152 13.14 -11.71 10.86
C ILE A 152 12.41 -12.59 11.86
N ARG A 153 11.86 -13.74 11.43
CA ARG A 153 11.19 -14.68 12.35
C ARG A 153 12.15 -15.19 13.42
N SER A 154 13.37 -15.55 13.06
CA SER A 154 14.41 -15.97 14.01
C SER A 154 14.78 -14.85 14.98
N ALA A 155 14.87 -13.59 14.49
CA ALA A 155 15.16 -12.43 15.32
C ALA A 155 13.99 -12.01 16.24
N ARG A 156 12.74 -12.41 15.93
CA ARG A 156 11.52 -12.01 16.70
C ARG A 156 11.49 -12.61 18.11
N GLY A 157 12.02 -13.81 18.34
CA GLY A 157 11.87 -14.52 19.61
C GLY A 157 12.26 -13.70 20.84
N ASN A 158 13.45 -13.11 20.80
CA ASN A 158 13.98 -12.30 21.93
C ASN A 158 13.55 -10.82 21.88
N ARG A 159 13.14 -10.32 20.70
CA ARG A 159 12.87 -8.87 20.50
C ARG A 159 11.44 -8.47 20.85
N ARG A 160 10.46 -9.39 20.82
CA ARG A 160 9.06 -9.09 21.16
C ARG A 160 8.92 -8.66 22.63
N GLU A 161 9.67 -9.31 23.50
CA GLU A 161 9.71 -8.95 24.94
C GLU A 161 10.35 -7.57 25.13
N VAL A 162 11.46 -7.29 24.44
CA VAL A 162 12.14 -5.97 24.49
C VAL A 162 11.22 -4.87 23.97
N VAL A 163 10.54 -5.08 22.85
CA VAL A 163 9.58 -4.11 22.29
C VAL A 163 8.42 -3.86 23.28
N GLY A 164 7.89 -4.93 23.91
CA GLY A 164 6.87 -4.81 24.95
C GLY A 164 7.33 -4.00 26.17
N LYS A 165 8.55 -4.24 26.63
CA LYS A 165 9.16 -3.45 27.75
C LYS A 165 9.33 -1.97 27.38
N ILE A 166 9.77 -1.67 26.15
CA ILE A 166 9.92 -0.28 25.69
C ILE A 166 8.56 0.39 25.60
N LEU A 167 7.54 -0.27 25.02
CA LEU A 167 6.17 0.24 24.97
C LEU A 167 5.65 0.59 26.35
N ALA A 168 5.68 -0.37 27.29
CA ALA A 168 5.24 -0.17 28.66
C ALA A 168 5.98 0.99 29.36
N SER A 169 7.30 1.08 29.14
CA SER A 169 8.11 2.19 29.71
C SER A 169 7.70 3.55 29.15
N ILE A 170 7.36 3.65 27.87
CA ILE A 170 6.89 4.90 27.25
C ILE A 170 5.50 5.26 27.79
N GLU A 171 4.58 4.29 27.83
CA GLU A 171 3.20 4.46 28.33
C GLU A 171 3.16 4.88 29.81
N GLU A 172 4.08 4.37 30.63
CA GLU A 172 4.18 4.70 32.06
C GLU A 172 4.77 6.11 32.29
N ARG A 173 5.76 6.49 31.48
CA ARG A 173 6.52 7.74 31.72
C ARG A 173 5.92 8.98 31.09
N LEU A 174 5.28 8.91 29.93
CA LEU A 174 4.67 10.08 29.28
C LEU A 174 3.65 10.80 30.16
N PRO A 175 2.76 10.11 30.92
CA PRO A 175 1.85 10.77 31.88
C PRO A 175 2.57 11.54 33.00
N GLN A 176 3.75 11.09 33.42
CA GLN A 176 4.56 11.80 34.45
C GLN A 176 5.02 13.17 33.97
N TRP A 177 5.08 13.40 32.66
CA TRP A 177 5.37 14.68 32.02
C TRP A 177 4.10 15.46 31.66
N GLY A 178 2.92 15.01 32.13
CA GLY A 178 1.63 15.61 31.80
C GLY A 178 1.19 15.36 30.32
N ILE A 179 1.76 14.35 29.67
CA ILE A 179 1.48 14.06 28.26
C ILE A 179 0.51 12.89 28.16
N VAL A 180 -0.68 13.15 27.61
CA VAL A 180 -1.64 12.11 27.23
C VAL A 180 -1.34 11.67 25.80
N ALA A 181 -1.00 10.40 25.63
CA ALA A 181 -0.59 9.86 24.35
C ALA A 181 -1.08 8.40 24.17
N GLU A 182 -1.37 8.03 22.92
CA GLU A 182 -1.49 6.64 22.49
C GLU A 182 -0.15 6.18 21.93
N VAL A 183 0.38 5.06 22.44
CA VAL A 183 1.67 4.53 21.99
C VAL A 183 1.47 3.25 21.21
N GLN A 184 1.97 3.21 19.99
CA GLN A 184 1.85 2.06 19.10
C GLN A 184 3.23 1.54 18.68
N GLY A 185 3.49 0.25 18.90
CA GLY A 185 4.64 -0.45 18.34
C GLY A 185 4.41 -0.77 16.87
N ARG A 186 5.40 -0.49 16.01
CA ARG A 186 5.33 -0.76 14.59
C ARG A 186 6.56 -1.54 14.12
N GLU A 187 6.32 -2.70 13.51
CA GLU A 187 7.36 -3.43 12.78
C GLU A 187 7.45 -2.92 11.33
N LYS A 188 8.67 -2.73 10.83
CA LYS A 188 8.89 -2.39 9.42
C LYS A 188 8.60 -3.57 8.51
N HIS A 189 8.00 -3.29 7.35
CA HIS A 189 7.72 -4.31 6.33
C HIS A 189 9.00 -4.83 5.70
N LEU A 190 8.97 -6.11 5.27
CA LEU A 190 10.08 -6.79 4.64
C LEU A 190 10.66 -6.01 3.45
N TYR A 191 9.78 -5.48 2.58
CA TYR A 191 10.25 -4.69 1.44
C TYR A 191 10.97 -3.41 1.86
N GLY A 192 10.50 -2.72 2.91
CA GLY A 192 11.17 -1.54 3.45
C GLY A 192 12.56 -1.84 3.99
N ILE A 193 12.72 -2.99 4.67
CA ILE A 193 14.02 -3.47 5.15
C ILE A 193 14.93 -3.80 3.96
N TYR A 194 14.43 -4.59 2.99
CA TYR A 194 15.17 -4.93 1.78
C TYR A 194 15.64 -3.69 1.01
N ARG A 195 14.76 -2.71 0.80
CA ARG A 195 15.08 -1.47 0.12
C ARG A 195 16.20 -0.71 0.83
N LYS A 196 16.14 -0.62 2.17
CA LYS A 196 17.18 0.02 2.97
C LYS A 196 18.52 -0.70 2.85
N MET A 197 18.52 -2.05 2.85
CA MET A 197 19.73 -2.84 2.63
C MET A 197 20.36 -2.54 1.26
N VAL A 198 19.55 -2.45 0.22
CA VAL A 198 20.03 -2.17 -1.14
C VAL A 198 20.53 -0.73 -1.28
N GLU A 199 19.73 0.26 -0.84
CA GLU A 199 20.04 1.69 -0.98
C GLU A 199 21.27 2.12 -0.16
N LYS A 200 21.46 1.50 1.01
CA LYS A 200 22.56 1.83 1.94
C LYS A 200 23.70 0.79 1.96
N HIS A 201 23.64 -0.21 1.08
CA HIS A 201 24.61 -1.32 1.04
C HIS A 201 24.84 -2.02 2.39
N LEU A 202 23.73 -2.21 3.16
CA LEU A 202 23.78 -2.82 4.49
C LEU A 202 23.47 -4.32 4.43
N SER A 203 24.14 -5.10 5.29
CA SER A 203 23.68 -6.45 5.63
C SER A 203 22.45 -6.41 6.53
N PHE A 204 21.71 -7.52 6.63
CA PHE A 204 20.54 -7.57 7.52
C PHE A 204 20.87 -7.27 8.99
N SER A 205 22.03 -7.75 9.47
CA SER A 205 22.49 -7.50 10.84
C SER A 205 22.78 -6.02 11.14
N GLN A 206 23.07 -5.23 10.13
CA GLN A 206 23.33 -3.79 10.22
C GLN A 206 22.02 -2.94 10.17
N VAL A 207 20.88 -3.55 9.82
CA VAL A 207 19.58 -2.86 9.86
C VAL A 207 19.03 -2.92 11.28
N LEU A 208 19.37 -1.91 12.08
CA LEU A 208 19.02 -1.84 13.52
C LEU A 208 17.57 -1.39 13.75
N ASP A 209 16.98 -0.64 12.82
CA ASP A 209 15.69 0.01 12.96
C ASP A 209 14.52 -0.83 12.36
N ILE A 210 14.46 -2.12 12.73
CA ILE A 210 13.36 -3.02 12.32
C ILE A 210 12.05 -2.66 13.02
N TYR A 211 12.13 -2.18 14.25
CA TYR A 211 11.01 -1.72 15.05
C TYR A 211 10.99 -0.21 15.16
N GLY A 212 9.82 0.38 15.23
CA GLY A 212 9.59 1.78 15.51
C GLY A 212 8.41 1.94 16.45
N PHE A 213 8.38 3.05 17.14
CA PHE A 213 7.27 3.42 18.01
C PHE A 213 6.60 4.68 17.45
N ARG A 214 5.29 4.72 17.51
CA ARG A 214 4.50 5.89 17.17
C ARG A 214 3.81 6.37 18.43
N VAL A 215 4.04 7.63 18.76
CA VAL A 215 3.37 8.31 19.87
C VAL A 215 2.38 9.30 19.24
N ILE A 216 1.10 9.09 19.50
CA ILE A 216 0.01 9.92 18.98
C ILE A 216 -0.46 10.81 20.12
N VAL A 217 -0.40 12.12 19.92
CA VAL A 217 -0.78 13.15 20.88
C VAL A 217 -1.81 14.09 20.27
N LYS A 218 -2.47 14.91 21.09
CA LYS A 218 -3.60 15.74 20.67
C LYS A 218 -3.24 16.93 19.77
N ASP A 219 -2.02 17.49 19.90
CA ASP A 219 -1.61 18.73 19.24
C ASP A 219 -0.10 18.81 19.00
N VAL A 220 0.33 19.81 18.22
CA VAL A 220 1.73 20.04 17.84
C VAL A 220 2.62 20.36 19.05
N PRO A 221 2.24 21.24 20.01
CA PRO A 221 3.03 21.44 21.22
C PRO A 221 3.29 20.15 21.99
N SER A 222 2.28 19.29 22.14
CA SER A 222 2.41 17.98 22.78
C SER A 222 3.36 17.05 22.02
N CYS A 223 3.49 17.15 20.68
CA CYS A 223 4.49 16.40 19.92
C CYS A 223 5.91 16.76 20.35
N TYR A 224 6.21 18.06 20.50
CA TYR A 224 7.56 18.51 20.94
C TYR A 224 7.84 18.14 22.39
N LEU A 225 6.84 18.22 23.27
CA LEU A 225 6.99 17.76 24.66
C LEU A 225 7.27 16.25 24.71
N ALA A 226 6.52 15.45 23.97
CA ALA A 226 6.73 14.00 23.87
C ALA A 226 8.12 13.67 23.32
N LEU A 227 8.58 14.39 22.28
CA LEU A 227 9.93 14.23 21.73
C LEU A 227 11.01 14.52 22.79
N GLY A 228 10.87 15.62 23.55
CA GLY A 228 11.79 15.97 24.64
C GLY A 228 11.80 14.93 25.74
N ALA A 229 10.62 14.43 26.16
CA ALA A 229 10.50 13.36 27.14
C ALA A 229 11.20 12.08 26.66
N LEU A 230 10.96 11.65 25.40
CA LEU A 230 11.59 10.47 24.83
C LEU A 230 13.12 10.62 24.72
N HIS A 231 13.63 11.79 24.34
CA HIS A 231 15.07 12.05 24.31
C HIS A 231 15.73 12.02 25.71
N SER A 232 14.99 12.37 26.76
CA SER A 232 15.48 12.24 28.12
C SER A 232 15.50 10.80 28.65
N MET A 233 14.61 9.95 28.11
CA MET A 233 14.49 8.53 28.46
C MET A 233 15.52 7.65 27.75
N TYR A 234 15.79 7.98 26.48
CA TYR A 234 16.64 7.17 25.59
C TYR A 234 17.73 8.07 24.97
N LYS A 235 18.95 7.86 25.40
CA LYS A 235 20.14 8.52 24.84
C LYS A 235 20.65 7.82 23.60
#